data_5285213324c80c5957bdb2624a7b18e3
#
_entry.id   5285213324c80c5957bdb2624a7b18e3
#
_cell.length_a   1.000
_cell.length_b   1.000
_cell.length_c   1.000
_cell.angle_alpha   90.00
_cell.angle_beta   90.00
_cell.angle_gamma   90.00
#
_symmetry.space_group_name_H-M   'P 1'
#
loop_
_entity.id
_entity.type
_entity.pdbx_description
1 polymer ?
#
loop_
_entity_poly.entity_id
_entity_poly.type
_entity_poly.pdbx_seq_one_letter_code
_entity_poly.pdbx_strand_id
1 'polypeptide(L)'
;MADHPLIRDYGADAIFAWRDGRPVGVNQFLRDVTQLAATLPDRRHILNLCADRYRFLVGFSAALLRRQISLLPPNHTPNLIDQLARQYPDVYCLTDGEDEHPALSTVFYPEFPDYTTVVAPPVPSIPATQIAAMVFTSGSTGEPVPYQKSWGGLVRSARAEAERLGLAAHPGMVILGTVPPQHMYGLESTVLLPTQNGLAMHACRPFYPADIRDELEALPRPRGLVTTPVHLRALLAEPVRPPLADFLLCATAPLSPQLAADAEARFAAPLFEIYGCTEAGQVATRRTVEAADWRAFPGIALRQDDAGTWAGGGHVETEVLLADVIELRDDNTFLLHGRTADLVNIAGKRTSLANLNYHLNSIEGVIDGVFVMPEENGDSITRLTAFVVAPTLSAETIMNALRQRIDTVFLPRPLCMVDALPRNATGKLPRQALHELVTNLAARAG
;
A
#
# COMPACT_ATOMS: atom_id res chain seq x y z
N MET A 1 15.87 18.55 -16.26
CA MET A 1 16.00 17.28 -15.47
C MET A 1 16.41 16.18 -16.45
N ALA A 2 17.32 15.31 -16.05
CA ALA A 2 17.78 14.21 -16.89
C ALA A 2 16.69 13.14 -17.03
N ASP A 3 16.67 12.44 -18.17
CA ASP A 3 15.79 11.30 -18.40
C ASP A 3 16.19 10.14 -17.48
N HIS A 4 15.23 9.27 -17.18
CA HIS A 4 15.46 8.04 -16.41
C HIS A 4 15.14 6.80 -17.26
N PRO A 5 15.93 5.71 -17.13
CA PRO A 5 15.61 4.46 -17.83
C PRO A 5 14.29 3.89 -17.33
N LEU A 6 13.58 3.16 -18.20
CA LEU A 6 12.35 2.45 -17.86
C LEU A 6 12.56 1.44 -16.72
N ILE A 7 13.68 0.75 -16.76
CA ILE A 7 14.17 -0.16 -15.72
C ILE A 7 15.66 0.10 -15.49
N ARG A 8 16.17 -0.26 -14.31
CA ARG A 8 17.62 -0.25 -14.06
C ARG A 8 18.32 -1.21 -15.02
N ASP A 9 19.60 -0.99 -15.22
CA ASP A 9 20.46 -1.94 -15.94
C ASP A 9 20.53 -3.25 -15.14
N TYR A 10 20.04 -4.31 -15.77
CA TYR A 10 20.12 -5.69 -15.31
C TYR A 10 21.23 -6.39 -16.11
N GLY A 11 21.96 -7.30 -15.47
CA GLY A 11 22.86 -8.21 -16.22
C GLY A 11 22.07 -9.02 -17.26
N ALA A 12 22.72 -9.44 -18.31
CA ALA A 12 22.08 -10.09 -19.47
C ALA A 12 21.23 -11.32 -19.09
N ASP A 13 21.63 -12.06 -18.07
CA ASP A 13 20.97 -13.30 -17.61
C ASP A 13 20.11 -13.07 -16.35
N ALA A 14 19.86 -11.81 -15.94
CA ALA A 14 19.12 -11.54 -14.74
C ALA A 14 17.64 -11.93 -14.88
N ILE A 15 17.11 -12.56 -13.83
CA ILE A 15 15.69 -12.81 -13.70
C ILE A 15 15.02 -11.49 -13.32
N PHE A 16 14.06 -11.08 -14.14
CA PHE A 16 13.30 -9.87 -13.95
C PHE A 16 12.01 -10.10 -13.15
N ALA A 17 11.36 -11.24 -13.42
CA ALA A 17 10.14 -11.62 -12.74
C ALA A 17 10.03 -13.15 -12.60
N TRP A 18 9.19 -13.57 -11.64
CA TRP A 18 8.70 -14.95 -11.53
C TRP A 18 7.20 -14.96 -11.85
N ARG A 19 6.80 -15.81 -12.80
CA ARG A 19 5.41 -15.95 -13.24
C ARG A 19 5.08 -17.41 -13.49
N ASP A 20 4.01 -17.90 -12.91
CA ASP A 20 3.56 -19.30 -13.06
C ASP A 20 4.68 -20.32 -12.75
N GLY A 21 5.47 -20.06 -11.71
CA GLY A 21 6.61 -20.88 -11.31
C GLY A 21 7.82 -20.82 -12.25
N ARG A 22 7.85 -19.91 -13.23
CA ARG A 22 8.91 -19.77 -14.23
C ARG A 22 9.59 -18.40 -14.17
N PRO A 23 10.91 -18.33 -14.39
CA PRO A 23 11.60 -17.06 -14.49
C PRO A 23 11.31 -16.38 -15.83
N VAL A 24 11.11 -15.05 -15.77
CA VAL A 24 11.00 -14.16 -16.93
C VAL A 24 12.24 -13.28 -16.95
N GLY A 25 12.96 -13.26 -18.07
CA GLY A 25 14.15 -12.43 -18.26
C GLY A 25 13.80 -11.01 -18.70
N VAL A 26 14.77 -10.08 -18.51
CA VAL A 26 14.66 -8.67 -18.92
C VAL A 26 14.33 -8.54 -20.41
N ASN A 27 14.97 -9.34 -21.25
CA ASN A 27 14.79 -9.31 -22.70
C ASN A 27 13.33 -9.63 -23.11
N GLN A 28 12.69 -10.57 -22.43
CA GLN A 28 11.28 -10.86 -22.67
C GLN A 28 10.40 -9.69 -22.23
N PHE A 29 10.63 -9.15 -21.04
CA PHE A 29 9.90 -7.98 -20.56
C PHE A 29 9.95 -6.81 -21.55
N LEU A 30 11.14 -6.46 -22.07
CA LEU A 30 11.30 -5.35 -23.02
C LEU A 30 10.58 -5.62 -24.34
N ARG A 31 10.57 -6.87 -24.82
CA ARG A 31 9.78 -7.26 -26.00
C ARG A 31 8.29 -7.12 -25.76
N ASP A 32 7.78 -7.65 -24.63
CA ASP A 32 6.36 -7.60 -24.28
C ASP A 32 5.88 -6.15 -24.19
N VAL A 33 6.67 -5.28 -23.53
CA VAL A 33 6.39 -3.82 -23.45
C VAL A 33 6.33 -3.18 -24.84
N THR A 34 7.29 -3.48 -25.71
CA THR A 34 7.35 -2.86 -27.05
C THR A 34 6.19 -3.33 -27.92
N GLN A 35 5.86 -4.62 -27.85
CA GLN A 35 4.74 -5.20 -28.60
C GLN A 35 3.41 -4.65 -28.11
N LEU A 36 3.18 -4.59 -26.79
CA LEU A 36 1.97 -4.02 -26.25
C LEU A 36 1.85 -2.53 -26.62
N ALA A 37 2.95 -1.75 -26.51
CA ALA A 37 2.94 -0.34 -26.87
C ALA A 37 2.53 -0.11 -28.34
N ALA A 38 2.86 -1.02 -29.26
CA ALA A 38 2.45 -0.93 -30.66
C ALA A 38 0.96 -1.17 -30.89
N THR A 39 0.26 -1.84 -29.96
CA THR A 39 -1.17 -2.16 -30.07
C THR A 39 -2.09 -1.23 -29.28
N LEU A 40 -1.54 -0.49 -28.30
CA LEU A 40 -2.35 0.44 -27.51
C LEU A 40 -2.94 1.55 -28.36
N PRO A 41 -4.21 1.96 -28.13
CA PRO A 41 -4.85 3.04 -28.86
C PRO A 41 -4.15 4.38 -28.63
N ASP A 42 -4.28 5.28 -29.60
CA ASP A 42 -3.74 6.64 -29.49
C ASP A 42 -4.67 7.52 -28.65
N ARG A 43 -4.57 7.35 -27.34
CA ARG A 43 -5.35 8.06 -26.32
C ARG A 43 -4.41 8.51 -25.21
N ARG A 44 -4.84 9.50 -24.42
CA ARG A 44 -4.00 10.07 -23.37
C ARG A 44 -4.04 9.30 -22.07
N HIS A 45 -5.19 8.72 -21.72
CA HIS A 45 -5.39 8.09 -20.41
C HIS A 45 -5.70 6.59 -20.54
N ILE A 46 -5.09 5.80 -19.66
CA ILE A 46 -5.30 4.35 -19.55
C ILE A 46 -5.70 3.98 -18.12
N LEU A 47 -6.71 3.15 -17.99
CA LEU A 47 -7.07 2.45 -16.76
C LEU A 47 -6.57 1.00 -16.86
N ASN A 48 -5.46 0.71 -16.20
CA ASN A 48 -4.86 -0.62 -16.23
C ASN A 48 -5.44 -1.49 -15.10
N LEU A 49 -6.31 -2.43 -15.45
CA LEU A 49 -7.01 -3.34 -14.56
C LEU A 49 -6.40 -4.76 -14.55
N CYS A 50 -5.22 -4.96 -15.14
CA CYS A 50 -4.56 -6.27 -15.10
C CYS A 50 -4.36 -6.73 -13.64
N ALA A 51 -4.79 -7.94 -13.35
CA ALA A 51 -4.66 -8.58 -12.04
C ALA A 51 -3.27 -9.18 -11.83
N ASP A 52 -2.68 -9.76 -12.88
CA ASP A 52 -1.30 -10.24 -12.91
C ASP A 52 -0.34 -9.03 -12.84
N ARG A 53 0.54 -9.01 -11.84
CA ARG A 53 1.45 -7.86 -11.61
C ARG A 53 2.45 -7.66 -12.74
N TYR A 54 2.89 -8.73 -13.40
CA TYR A 54 3.75 -8.62 -14.56
C TYR A 54 3.02 -7.98 -15.75
N ARG A 55 1.80 -8.44 -16.07
CA ARG A 55 0.96 -7.82 -17.11
C ARG A 55 0.60 -6.37 -16.77
N PHE A 56 0.34 -6.07 -15.50
CA PHE A 56 0.17 -4.69 -15.04
C PHE A 56 1.43 -3.85 -15.33
N LEU A 57 2.62 -4.35 -14.98
CA LEU A 57 3.87 -3.62 -15.23
C LEU A 57 4.13 -3.44 -16.73
N VAL A 58 3.90 -4.47 -17.54
CA VAL A 58 4.03 -4.36 -19.02
C VAL A 58 3.08 -3.29 -19.56
N GLY A 59 1.82 -3.27 -19.10
CA GLY A 59 0.82 -2.26 -19.48
C GLY A 59 1.22 -0.85 -19.05
N PHE A 60 1.68 -0.68 -17.81
CA PHE A 60 2.18 0.59 -17.28
C PHE A 60 3.38 1.11 -18.08
N SER A 61 4.32 0.22 -18.40
CA SER A 61 5.52 0.54 -19.18
C SER A 61 5.19 0.88 -20.65
N ALA A 62 4.27 0.14 -21.27
CA ALA A 62 3.79 0.41 -22.61
C ALA A 62 3.09 1.79 -22.70
N ALA A 63 2.28 2.12 -21.70
CA ALA A 63 1.66 3.43 -21.57
C ALA A 63 2.71 4.55 -21.46
N LEU A 64 3.78 4.37 -20.68
CA LEU A 64 4.89 5.30 -20.58
C LEU A 64 5.57 5.53 -21.94
N LEU A 65 5.83 4.48 -22.71
CA LEU A 65 6.39 4.59 -24.07
C LEU A 65 5.48 5.37 -25.02
N ARG A 66 4.17 5.24 -24.85
CA ARG A 66 3.14 5.96 -25.61
C ARG A 66 2.85 7.37 -25.06
N ARG A 67 3.55 7.80 -24.00
CA ARG A 67 3.31 9.05 -23.27
C ARG A 67 1.89 9.17 -22.74
N GLN A 68 1.28 8.04 -22.43
CA GLN A 68 -0.04 7.97 -21.80
C GLN A 68 0.08 8.05 -20.27
N ILE A 69 -0.99 8.46 -19.62
CA ILE A 69 -1.08 8.62 -18.16
C ILE A 69 -1.93 7.49 -17.60
N SER A 70 -1.36 6.70 -16.69
CA SER A 70 -2.09 5.65 -15.98
C SER A 70 -2.97 6.24 -14.90
N LEU A 71 -4.29 6.01 -14.96
CA LEU A 71 -5.23 6.37 -13.91
C LEU A 71 -5.24 5.23 -12.87
N LEU A 72 -4.96 5.57 -11.61
CA LEU A 72 -4.85 4.60 -10.50
C LEU A 72 -5.85 4.97 -9.40
N PRO A 73 -7.14 4.61 -9.57
CA PRO A 73 -8.17 4.88 -8.58
C PRO A 73 -8.02 3.98 -7.34
N PRO A 74 -8.59 4.38 -6.17
CA PRO A 74 -8.49 3.62 -4.93
C PRO A 74 -9.25 2.29 -4.93
N ASN A 75 -10.17 2.10 -5.86
CA ASN A 75 -10.90 0.85 -6.11
C ASN A 75 -11.45 0.86 -7.55
N HIS A 76 -12.06 -0.26 -7.98
CA HIS A 76 -12.59 -0.43 -9.33
C HIS A 76 -14.10 -0.66 -9.31
N THR A 77 -14.83 0.03 -8.42
CA THR A 77 -16.30 -0.05 -8.43
C THR A 77 -16.87 0.56 -9.69
N PRO A 78 -17.98 0.02 -10.23
CA PRO A 78 -18.61 0.55 -11.45
C PRO A 78 -18.85 2.06 -11.38
N ASN A 79 -19.38 2.56 -10.26
CA ASN A 79 -19.64 3.99 -10.08
C ASN A 79 -18.37 4.86 -10.21
N LEU A 80 -17.23 4.40 -9.65
CA LEU A 80 -15.98 5.14 -9.74
C LEU A 80 -15.41 5.11 -11.16
N ILE A 81 -15.51 3.97 -11.85
CA ILE A 81 -15.10 3.87 -13.25
C ILE A 81 -15.97 4.77 -14.14
N ASP A 82 -17.28 4.82 -13.92
CA ASP A 82 -18.19 5.73 -14.62
C ASP A 82 -17.85 7.21 -14.36
N GLN A 83 -17.45 7.57 -13.15
CA GLN A 83 -16.99 8.92 -12.83
C GLN A 83 -15.69 9.25 -13.59
N LEU A 84 -14.72 8.33 -13.60
CA LEU A 84 -13.46 8.50 -14.34
C LEU A 84 -13.71 8.60 -15.85
N ALA A 85 -14.61 7.79 -16.41
CA ALA A 85 -14.98 7.86 -17.83
C ALA A 85 -15.59 9.21 -18.20
N ARG A 86 -16.38 9.84 -17.31
CA ARG A 86 -16.91 11.19 -17.52
C ARG A 86 -15.85 12.27 -17.40
N GLN A 87 -14.93 12.14 -16.41
CA GLN A 87 -13.88 13.12 -16.15
C GLN A 87 -12.75 13.07 -17.19
N TYR A 88 -12.47 11.88 -17.74
CA TYR A 88 -11.46 11.61 -18.75
C TYR A 88 -12.08 10.91 -19.97
N PRO A 89 -12.75 11.65 -20.88
CA PRO A 89 -13.52 11.04 -21.99
C PRO A 89 -12.68 10.20 -22.97
N ASP A 90 -11.38 10.39 -22.97
CA ASP A 90 -10.43 9.63 -23.78
C ASP A 90 -9.85 8.40 -23.09
N VAL A 91 -10.30 8.09 -21.85
CA VAL A 91 -9.80 6.93 -21.12
C VAL A 91 -10.26 5.63 -21.77
N TYR A 92 -9.38 4.64 -21.78
CA TYR A 92 -9.70 3.26 -22.14
C TYR A 92 -9.20 2.30 -21.06
N CYS A 93 -9.72 1.08 -21.06
CA CYS A 93 -9.33 0.02 -20.13
C CYS A 93 -8.38 -0.96 -20.80
N LEU A 94 -7.33 -1.35 -20.08
CA LEU A 94 -6.51 -2.54 -20.37
C LEU A 94 -6.76 -3.57 -19.28
N THR A 95 -7.14 -4.80 -19.66
CA THR A 95 -7.43 -5.88 -18.72
C THR A 95 -6.86 -7.22 -19.18
N ASP A 96 -6.50 -8.07 -18.23
CA ASP A 96 -6.16 -9.48 -18.48
C ASP A 96 -7.30 -10.44 -18.05
N GLY A 97 -8.44 -9.88 -17.60
CA GLY A 97 -9.68 -10.59 -17.35
C GLY A 97 -10.58 -10.66 -18.58
N GLU A 98 -11.71 -11.35 -18.46
CA GLU A 98 -12.69 -11.51 -19.52
C GLU A 98 -13.78 -10.43 -19.51
N ASP A 99 -13.88 -9.66 -18.43
CA ASP A 99 -14.96 -8.69 -18.23
C ASP A 99 -14.69 -7.37 -18.97
N GLU A 100 -15.67 -6.94 -19.76
CA GLU A 100 -15.72 -5.59 -20.34
C GLU A 100 -16.43 -4.62 -19.41
N HIS A 101 -15.91 -3.42 -19.28
CA HIS A 101 -16.62 -2.36 -18.56
C HIS A 101 -17.47 -1.55 -19.54
N PRO A 102 -18.83 -1.47 -19.34
CA PRO A 102 -19.75 -0.86 -20.33
C PRO A 102 -19.42 0.61 -20.66
N ALA A 103 -18.81 1.35 -19.73
CA ALA A 103 -18.49 2.76 -19.93
C ALA A 103 -17.16 3.01 -20.64
N LEU A 104 -16.33 1.98 -20.87
CA LEU A 104 -14.97 2.12 -21.39
C LEU A 104 -14.74 1.25 -22.63
N SER A 105 -13.98 1.78 -23.58
CA SER A 105 -13.38 0.96 -24.63
C SER A 105 -12.34 0.04 -23.98
N THR A 106 -12.49 -1.27 -24.13
CA THR A 106 -11.63 -2.28 -23.50
C THR A 106 -10.61 -2.82 -24.50
N VAL A 107 -9.37 -2.90 -24.07
CA VAL A 107 -8.28 -3.61 -24.72
C VAL A 107 -7.96 -4.82 -23.86
N PHE A 108 -8.10 -6.01 -24.39
CA PHE A 108 -7.66 -7.22 -23.73
C PHE A 108 -6.15 -7.38 -23.88
N TYR A 109 -5.49 -7.74 -22.76
CA TYR A 109 -4.05 -8.01 -22.79
C TYR A 109 -3.77 -9.18 -23.73
N PRO A 110 -2.96 -8.98 -24.79
CA PRO A 110 -2.71 -10.03 -25.78
C PRO A 110 -1.79 -11.14 -25.24
N GLU A 111 -1.97 -12.35 -25.70
CA GLU A 111 -0.97 -13.37 -25.53
C GLU A 111 0.17 -13.13 -26.52
N PHE A 112 1.39 -13.01 -26.01
CA PHE A 112 2.58 -12.85 -26.83
C PHE A 112 3.23 -14.21 -27.10
N PRO A 113 3.60 -14.50 -28.35
CA PRO A 113 4.32 -15.73 -28.67
C PRO A 113 5.73 -15.73 -28.04
N ASP A 114 6.23 -16.92 -27.69
CA ASP A 114 7.59 -17.11 -27.19
C ASP A 114 8.61 -16.82 -28.30
N TYR A 115 9.16 -15.61 -28.30
CA TYR A 115 10.24 -15.22 -29.22
C TYR A 115 11.61 -15.38 -28.56
N THR A 116 12.13 -16.59 -28.56
CA THR A 116 13.49 -16.86 -28.06
C THR A 116 14.60 -16.33 -28.97
N THR A 117 14.28 -16.04 -30.25
CA THR A 117 15.26 -15.70 -31.30
C THR A 117 15.33 -14.20 -31.63
N VAL A 118 14.42 -13.34 -31.13
CA VAL A 118 14.40 -11.92 -31.45
C VAL A 118 15.28 -11.15 -30.47
N VAL A 119 16.20 -10.33 -30.97
CA VAL A 119 17.03 -9.45 -30.16
C VAL A 119 16.12 -8.48 -29.39
N ALA A 120 16.35 -8.38 -28.07
CA ALA A 120 15.60 -7.45 -27.25
C ALA A 120 15.90 -5.99 -27.63
N PRO A 121 14.88 -5.11 -27.61
CA PRO A 121 15.13 -3.68 -27.78
C PRO A 121 15.96 -3.13 -26.60
N PRO A 122 16.72 -2.05 -26.82
CA PRO A 122 17.44 -1.38 -25.73
C PRO A 122 16.45 -0.87 -24.67
N VAL A 123 16.93 -0.71 -23.45
CA VAL A 123 16.11 -0.13 -22.35
C VAL A 123 15.73 1.30 -22.75
N PRO A 124 14.42 1.62 -22.84
CA PRO A 124 13.97 2.95 -23.18
C PRO A 124 14.30 3.96 -22.09
N SER A 125 14.59 5.20 -22.50
CA SER A 125 14.75 6.35 -21.61
C SER A 125 13.48 7.20 -21.63
N ILE A 126 12.97 7.55 -20.45
CA ILE A 126 11.71 8.29 -20.27
C ILE A 126 12.01 9.65 -19.65
N PRO A 127 11.46 10.76 -20.16
CA PRO A 127 11.63 12.07 -19.57
C PRO A 127 11.21 12.11 -18.10
N ALA A 128 12.08 12.62 -17.23
CA ALA A 128 11.79 12.71 -15.80
C ALA A 128 10.51 13.51 -15.49
N THR A 129 10.19 14.49 -16.34
CA THR A 129 9.00 15.34 -16.19
C THR A 129 7.72 14.74 -16.75
N GLN A 130 7.80 13.58 -17.41
CA GLN A 130 6.61 12.92 -17.95
C GLN A 130 5.71 12.48 -16.81
N ILE A 131 4.43 12.84 -16.86
CA ILE A 131 3.43 12.33 -15.91
C ILE A 131 3.18 10.87 -16.25
N ALA A 132 3.54 9.99 -15.31
CA ALA A 132 3.42 8.55 -15.45
C ALA A 132 2.05 8.05 -14.97
N ALA A 133 1.56 8.66 -13.89
CA ALA A 133 0.29 8.25 -13.28
C ALA A 133 -0.45 9.42 -12.64
N MET A 134 -1.76 9.27 -12.52
CA MET A 134 -2.63 10.01 -11.60
C MET A 134 -3.16 9.03 -10.57
N VAL A 135 -2.82 9.25 -9.31
CA VAL A 135 -3.30 8.44 -8.18
C VAL A 135 -4.42 9.20 -7.49
N PHE A 136 -5.51 8.52 -7.17
CA PHE A 136 -6.70 9.19 -6.63
C PHE A 136 -6.93 8.85 -5.16
N THR A 137 -7.39 9.86 -4.41
CA THR A 137 -7.94 9.67 -3.06
C THR A 137 -9.45 9.87 -3.09
N SER A 138 -10.17 9.26 -2.13
CA SER A 138 -11.58 9.58 -1.90
C SER A 138 -11.66 10.98 -1.29
N GLY A 139 -12.05 11.98 -2.07
CA GLY A 139 -12.31 13.34 -1.57
C GLY A 139 -13.42 13.36 -0.50
N SER A 140 -13.42 14.37 0.37
CA SER A 140 -14.47 14.59 1.38
C SER A 140 -15.87 14.78 0.77
N THR A 141 -15.93 15.19 -0.50
CA THR A 141 -17.17 15.38 -1.28
C THR A 141 -17.62 14.13 -2.02
N GLY A 142 -16.88 13.01 -1.93
CA GLY A 142 -17.11 11.80 -2.71
C GLY A 142 -16.53 11.81 -4.13
N GLU A 143 -16.05 12.95 -4.60
CA GLU A 143 -15.34 13.07 -5.89
C GLU A 143 -13.88 12.65 -5.72
N PRO A 144 -13.34 11.81 -6.64
CA PRO A 144 -11.93 11.39 -6.58
C PRO A 144 -11.00 12.57 -6.89
N VAL A 145 -10.05 12.83 -5.99
CA VAL A 145 -9.03 13.88 -6.16
C VAL A 145 -7.78 13.29 -6.76
N PRO A 146 -7.33 13.75 -7.96
CA PRO A 146 -6.15 13.24 -8.64
C PRO A 146 -4.86 13.89 -8.13
N TYR A 147 -3.81 13.07 -7.92
CA TYR A 147 -2.45 13.49 -7.63
C TYR A 147 -1.51 12.99 -8.73
N GLN A 148 -0.91 13.91 -9.46
CA GLN A 148 0.02 13.60 -10.53
C GLN A 148 1.34 13.07 -9.98
N LYS A 149 1.86 12.03 -10.63
CA LYS A 149 3.17 11.45 -10.32
C LYS A 149 4.03 11.49 -11.59
N SER A 150 5.14 12.23 -11.51
CA SER A 150 6.12 12.26 -12.57
C SER A 150 6.95 10.96 -12.59
N TRP A 151 7.45 10.57 -13.75
CA TRP A 151 8.35 9.42 -13.85
C TRP A 151 9.59 9.61 -13.00
N GLY A 152 10.18 10.81 -13.03
CA GLY A 152 11.36 11.14 -12.22
C GLY A 152 11.09 11.04 -10.72
N GLY A 153 9.92 11.49 -10.24
CA GLY A 153 9.51 11.34 -8.84
C GLY A 153 9.40 9.87 -8.44
N LEU A 154 8.71 9.06 -9.25
CA LEU A 154 8.55 7.63 -8.99
C LEU A 154 9.88 6.88 -8.95
N VAL A 155 10.80 7.16 -9.88
CA VAL A 155 12.13 6.54 -9.90
C VAL A 155 12.95 6.93 -8.68
N ARG A 156 12.93 8.22 -8.29
CA ARG A 156 13.65 8.68 -7.08
C ARG A 156 13.08 8.04 -5.82
N SER A 157 11.75 7.91 -5.71
CA SER A 157 11.08 7.23 -4.59
C SER A 157 11.58 5.78 -4.47
N ALA A 158 11.51 5.00 -5.53
CA ALA A 158 11.93 3.60 -5.53
C ALA A 158 13.43 3.41 -5.19
N ARG A 159 14.29 4.32 -5.64
CA ARG A 159 15.73 4.28 -5.32
C ARG A 159 16.01 4.66 -3.87
N ALA A 160 15.33 5.68 -3.37
CA ALA A 160 15.44 6.09 -1.96
C ALA A 160 14.93 4.99 -1.02
N GLU A 161 13.87 4.28 -1.41
CA GLU A 161 13.36 3.10 -0.70
C GLU A 161 14.43 2.00 -0.60
N ALA A 162 15.01 1.59 -1.72
CA ALA A 162 16.04 0.55 -1.75
C ALA A 162 17.29 0.94 -0.96
N GLU A 163 17.73 2.19 -1.04
CA GLU A 163 18.86 2.72 -0.27
C GLU A 163 18.58 2.65 1.22
N ARG A 164 17.43 3.15 1.66
CA ARG A 164 17.03 3.18 3.09
C ARG A 164 16.88 1.79 3.68
N LEU A 165 16.35 0.84 2.90
CA LEU A 165 16.11 -0.52 3.32
C LEU A 165 17.34 -1.44 3.14
N GLY A 166 18.45 -0.91 2.61
CA GLY A 166 19.71 -1.66 2.46
C GLY A 166 19.64 -2.78 1.43
N LEU A 167 18.72 -2.71 0.45
CA LEU A 167 18.45 -3.81 -0.49
C LEU A 167 19.58 -4.09 -1.48
N ALA A 168 20.57 -3.20 -1.59
CA ALA A 168 21.79 -3.47 -2.36
C ALA A 168 22.61 -4.68 -1.83
N ALA A 169 22.40 -5.07 -0.56
CA ALA A 169 23.00 -6.26 0.03
C ALA A 169 22.36 -7.57 -0.45
N HIS A 170 21.23 -7.50 -1.15
CA HIS A 170 20.44 -8.66 -1.59
C HIS A 170 20.19 -8.65 -3.10
N PRO A 171 21.24 -8.74 -3.95
CA PRO A 171 21.08 -8.70 -5.40
C PRO A 171 20.19 -9.84 -5.88
N GLY A 172 19.28 -9.52 -6.81
CA GLY A 172 18.34 -10.50 -7.37
C GLY A 172 17.26 -10.98 -6.41
N MET A 173 17.07 -10.35 -5.24
CA MET A 173 15.96 -10.67 -4.33
C MET A 173 14.63 -10.65 -5.08
N VAL A 174 13.79 -11.66 -4.84
CA VAL A 174 12.45 -11.73 -5.40
C VAL A 174 11.45 -11.12 -4.42
N ILE A 175 10.70 -10.13 -4.87
CA ILE A 175 9.67 -9.45 -4.08
C ILE A 175 8.29 -10.05 -4.37
N LEU A 176 7.72 -10.71 -3.37
CA LEU A 176 6.31 -11.15 -3.35
C LEU A 176 5.47 -10.06 -2.70
N GLY A 177 4.39 -9.62 -3.36
CA GLY A 177 3.48 -8.60 -2.82
C GLY A 177 2.07 -9.10 -2.62
N THR A 178 1.47 -8.87 -1.45
CA THR A 178 0.05 -9.13 -1.19
C THR A 178 -0.85 -7.96 -1.56
N VAL A 179 -0.26 -6.78 -1.83
CA VAL A 179 -0.96 -5.54 -2.14
C VAL A 179 -1.15 -5.35 -3.65
N PRO A 180 -2.27 -4.74 -4.08
CA PRO A 180 -2.52 -4.47 -5.49
C PRO A 180 -1.48 -3.50 -6.08
N PRO A 181 -0.96 -3.74 -7.29
CA PRO A 181 0.00 -2.85 -7.95
C PRO A 181 -0.60 -1.49 -8.35
N GLN A 182 -1.92 -1.37 -8.40
CA GLN A 182 -2.64 -0.13 -8.71
C GLN A 182 -2.67 0.88 -7.53
N HIS A 183 -2.40 0.41 -6.31
CA HIS A 183 -2.28 1.30 -5.15
C HIS A 183 -0.87 1.88 -5.04
N MET A 184 -0.75 3.10 -4.51
CA MET A 184 0.55 3.77 -4.40
C MET A 184 1.61 2.89 -3.72
N TYR A 185 1.31 2.32 -2.54
CA TYR A 185 2.21 1.40 -1.85
C TYR A 185 2.58 0.17 -2.70
N GLY A 186 1.60 -0.44 -3.39
CA GLY A 186 1.85 -1.57 -4.28
C GLY A 186 2.70 -1.18 -5.49
N LEU A 187 2.40 -0.04 -6.12
CA LEU A 187 3.18 0.48 -7.24
C LEU A 187 4.63 0.75 -6.83
N GLU A 188 4.85 1.47 -5.73
CA GLU A 188 6.19 1.81 -5.27
C GLU A 188 6.97 0.57 -4.83
N SER A 189 6.45 -0.24 -3.90
CA SER A 189 7.23 -1.30 -3.24
C SER A 189 7.17 -2.66 -3.93
N THR A 190 6.20 -2.93 -4.82
CA THR A 190 6.11 -4.25 -5.50
C THR A 190 6.36 -4.21 -7.01
N VAL A 191 6.38 -3.01 -7.60
CA VAL A 191 6.60 -2.79 -9.03
C VAL A 191 7.87 -1.98 -9.25
N LEU A 192 7.92 -0.76 -8.76
CA LEU A 192 9.03 0.17 -9.02
C LEU A 192 10.28 -0.17 -8.19
N LEU A 193 10.13 -0.57 -6.94
CA LEU A 193 11.24 -1.00 -6.10
C LEU A 193 12.07 -2.09 -6.77
N PRO A 194 11.51 -3.24 -7.21
CA PRO A 194 12.31 -4.25 -7.90
C PRO A 194 12.87 -3.74 -9.23
N THR A 195 12.06 -3.10 -10.06
CA THR A 195 12.46 -2.75 -11.43
C THR A 195 13.51 -1.63 -11.51
N GLN A 196 13.57 -0.73 -10.53
CA GLN A 196 14.53 0.36 -10.46
C GLN A 196 15.80 0.02 -9.65
N ASN A 197 15.87 -1.17 -9.05
CA ASN A 197 16.99 -1.54 -8.18
C ASN A 197 17.63 -2.91 -8.47
N GLY A 198 17.29 -3.53 -9.62
CA GLY A 198 17.90 -4.80 -10.02
C GLY A 198 17.44 -6.00 -9.20
N LEU A 199 16.21 -5.91 -8.65
CA LEU A 199 15.55 -7.01 -7.95
C LEU A 199 14.53 -7.68 -8.89
N ALA A 200 14.04 -8.85 -8.54
CA ALA A 200 12.98 -9.53 -9.29
C ALA A 200 11.63 -9.31 -8.61
N MET A 201 10.55 -9.34 -9.39
CA MET A 201 9.19 -9.28 -8.88
C MET A 201 8.48 -10.61 -9.03
N HIS A 202 7.52 -10.92 -8.16
CA HIS A 202 6.59 -12.01 -8.35
C HIS A 202 5.29 -11.52 -8.99
N ALA A 203 4.81 -12.20 -10.01
CA ALA A 203 3.65 -11.77 -10.81
C ALA A 203 2.33 -11.91 -10.08
N CYS A 204 2.15 -12.96 -9.28
CA CYS A 204 0.91 -13.18 -8.57
C CYS A 204 0.70 -12.23 -7.37
N ARG A 205 -0.54 -12.16 -6.92
CA ARG A 205 -0.96 -11.43 -5.73
C ARG A 205 -1.75 -12.36 -4.82
N PRO A 206 -1.08 -13.17 -4.01
CA PRO A 206 -1.76 -14.05 -3.07
C PRO A 206 -2.48 -13.23 -1.99
N PHE A 207 -3.63 -13.70 -1.56
CA PHE A 207 -4.47 -13.03 -0.56
C PHE A 207 -4.62 -13.87 0.71
N TYR A 208 -4.89 -15.16 0.58
CA TYR A 208 -5.06 -16.04 1.72
C TYR A 208 -3.73 -16.50 2.32
N PRO A 209 -3.66 -16.76 3.63
CA PRO A 209 -2.41 -17.18 4.30
C PRO A 209 -1.74 -18.40 3.65
N ALA A 210 -2.52 -19.39 3.24
CA ALA A 210 -1.99 -20.58 2.57
C ALA A 210 -1.32 -20.22 1.24
N ASP A 211 -1.99 -19.40 0.41
CA ASP A 211 -1.45 -18.98 -0.89
C ASP A 211 -0.17 -18.15 -0.72
N ILE A 212 -0.16 -17.22 0.27
CA ILE A 212 1.04 -16.40 0.55
C ILE A 212 2.21 -17.28 0.97
N ARG A 213 1.96 -18.28 1.81
CA ARG A 213 2.98 -19.23 2.26
C ARG A 213 3.52 -20.04 1.07
N ASP A 214 2.63 -20.64 0.30
CA ASP A 214 2.99 -21.57 -0.77
C ASP A 214 3.75 -20.84 -1.90
N GLU A 215 3.30 -19.64 -2.28
CA GLU A 215 3.99 -18.79 -3.25
C GLU A 215 5.36 -18.33 -2.72
N LEU A 216 5.45 -17.91 -1.44
CA LEU A 216 6.74 -17.51 -0.88
C LEU A 216 7.72 -18.70 -0.82
N GLU A 217 7.24 -19.91 -0.48
CA GLU A 217 8.08 -21.11 -0.41
C GLU A 217 8.61 -21.54 -1.78
N ALA A 218 7.82 -21.37 -2.83
CA ALA A 218 8.22 -21.67 -4.21
C ALA A 218 9.32 -20.74 -4.75
N LEU A 219 9.55 -19.56 -4.13
CA LEU A 219 10.56 -18.61 -4.60
C LEU A 219 11.97 -18.97 -4.09
N PRO A 220 13.00 -18.74 -4.92
CA PRO A 220 14.39 -18.84 -4.47
C PRO A 220 14.71 -17.74 -3.44
N ARG A 221 15.73 -17.98 -2.62
CA ARG A 221 16.32 -16.96 -1.78
C ARG A 221 17.46 -16.21 -2.51
N PRO A 222 17.68 -14.90 -2.24
CA PRO A 222 16.94 -14.08 -1.29
C PRO A 222 15.53 -13.72 -1.77
N ARG A 223 14.57 -13.68 -0.84
CA ARG A 223 13.16 -13.36 -1.11
C ARG A 223 12.57 -12.45 -0.04
N GLY A 224 11.75 -11.49 -0.47
CA GLY A 224 11.10 -10.51 0.39
C GLY A 224 9.58 -10.56 0.27
N LEU A 225 8.88 -10.24 1.36
CA LEU A 225 7.43 -10.15 1.42
C LEU A 225 7.02 -8.70 1.69
N VAL A 226 6.29 -8.10 0.74
CA VAL A 226 5.65 -6.78 0.87
C VAL A 226 4.17 -6.98 1.18
N THR A 227 3.73 -6.55 2.37
CA THR A 227 2.43 -6.95 2.90
C THR A 227 1.78 -5.86 3.77
N THR A 228 0.73 -6.21 4.49
CA THR A 228 0.01 -5.33 5.42
C THR A 228 -0.13 -5.98 6.80
N PRO A 229 -0.39 -5.22 7.87
CA PRO A 229 -0.61 -5.79 9.21
C PRO A 229 -1.73 -6.83 9.26
N VAL A 230 -2.75 -6.69 8.40
CA VAL A 230 -3.88 -7.64 8.33
C VAL A 230 -3.42 -9.00 7.81
N HIS A 231 -2.67 -9.02 6.71
CA HIS A 231 -2.12 -10.26 6.17
C HIS A 231 -1.10 -10.91 7.12
N LEU A 232 -0.25 -10.09 7.78
CA LEU A 232 0.70 -10.61 8.79
C LEU A 232 -0.03 -11.29 9.95
N ARG A 233 -1.07 -10.67 10.51
CA ARG A 233 -1.87 -11.29 11.58
C ARG A 233 -2.47 -12.61 11.13
N ALA A 234 -3.06 -12.65 9.94
CA ALA A 234 -3.65 -13.87 9.39
C ALA A 234 -2.60 -14.98 9.22
N LEU A 235 -1.43 -14.65 8.65
CA LEU A 235 -0.31 -15.59 8.49
C LEU A 235 0.22 -16.11 9.83
N LEU A 236 0.33 -15.25 10.84
CA LEU A 236 0.85 -15.63 12.15
C LEU A 236 -0.18 -16.39 13.01
N ALA A 237 -1.47 -16.25 12.71
CA ALA A 237 -2.53 -17.03 13.35
C ALA A 237 -2.58 -18.49 12.85
N GLU A 238 -2.00 -18.77 11.67
CA GLU A 238 -1.93 -20.14 11.16
C GLU A 238 -0.98 -21.01 11.99
N PRO A 239 -1.36 -22.28 12.24
CA PRO A 239 -0.51 -23.22 13.00
C PRO A 239 0.76 -23.59 12.22
N VAL A 240 0.73 -23.50 10.89
CA VAL A 240 1.87 -23.81 10.02
C VAL A 240 2.84 -22.63 10.01
N ARG A 241 4.11 -22.91 10.28
CA ARG A 241 5.15 -21.88 10.24
C ARG A 241 5.34 -21.37 8.80
N PRO A 242 5.36 -20.04 8.57
CA PRO A 242 5.68 -19.51 7.27
C PRO A 242 7.13 -19.85 6.87
N PRO A 243 7.44 -19.93 5.58
CA PRO A 243 8.80 -20.14 5.10
C PRO A 243 9.70 -18.95 5.47
N LEU A 244 11.01 -19.20 5.56
CA LEU A 244 11.99 -18.15 5.84
C LEU A 244 11.98 -17.10 4.73
N ALA A 245 12.05 -15.84 5.11
CA ALA A 245 12.26 -14.72 4.22
C ALA A 245 13.62 -14.05 4.52
N ASP A 246 14.02 -13.11 3.69
CA ASP A 246 15.24 -12.32 3.92
C ASP A 246 14.89 -10.86 4.23
N PHE A 247 13.62 -10.47 3.97
CA PHE A 247 13.13 -9.12 4.12
C PHE A 247 11.60 -9.11 4.25
N LEU A 248 11.07 -8.28 5.15
CA LEU A 248 9.64 -8.00 5.28
C LEU A 248 9.39 -6.50 5.22
N LEU A 249 8.36 -6.10 4.48
CA LEU A 249 7.92 -4.71 4.39
C LEU A 249 6.42 -4.61 4.64
N CYS A 250 6.02 -3.67 5.50
CA CYS A 250 4.65 -3.51 5.94
C CYS A 250 4.22 -2.04 5.86
N ALA A 251 2.99 -1.78 5.44
CA ALA A 251 2.40 -0.44 5.42
C ALA A 251 0.87 -0.50 5.48
N THR A 252 0.22 0.64 5.29
CA THR A 252 -1.24 0.88 5.17
C THR A 252 -2.03 0.98 6.46
N ALA A 253 -1.57 0.39 7.55
CA ALA A 253 -2.22 0.44 8.87
C ALA A 253 -1.15 0.38 9.97
N PRO A 254 -1.45 0.82 11.20
CA PRO A 254 -0.51 0.73 12.31
C PRO A 254 -0.10 -0.74 12.61
N LEU A 255 1.19 -0.95 12.80
CA LEU A 255 1.78 -2.23 13.19
C LEU A 255 2.16 -2.17 14.67
N SER A 256 1.66 -3.12 15.47
CA SER A 256 2.07 -3.20 16.89
C SER A 256 3.47 -3.79 17.02
N PRO A 257 4.28 -3.39 18.04
CA PRO A 257 5.60 -3.97 18.28
C PRO A 257 5.56 -5.48 18.47
N GLN A 258 4.52 -6.01 19.13
CA GLN A 258 4.37 -7.46 19.31
C GLN A 258 4.20 -8.17 17.97
N LEU A 259 3.28 -7.69 17.10
CA LEU A 259 3.08 -8.28 15.77
C LEU A 259 4.35 -8.21 14.92
N ALA A 260 5.11 -7.10 15.02
CA ALA A 260 6.40 -6.97 14.34
C ALA A 260 7.41 -7.99 14.85
N ALA A 261 7.55 -8.13 16.17
CA ALA A 261 8.47 -9.09 16.78
C ALA A 261 8.12 -10.55 16.43
N ASP A 262 6.84 -10.90 16.47
CA ASP A 262 6.36 -12.24 16.11
C ASP A 262 6.63 -12.53 14.62
N ALA A 263 6.42 -11.54 13.75
CA ALA A 263 6.72 -11.68 12.33
C ALA A 263 8.23 -11.89 12.09
N GLU A 264 9.09 -11.06 12.67
CA GLU A 264 10.55 -11.22 12.55
C GLU A 264 11.02 -12.59 13.05
N ALA A 265 10.49 -13.05 14.19
CA ALA A 265 10.84 -14.36 14.75
C ALA A 265 10.39 -15.53 13.87
N ARG A 266 9.18 -15.44 13.28
CA ARG A 266 8.61 -16.55 12.49
C ARG A 266 9.17 -16.64 11.09
N PHE A 267 9.44 -15.49 10.43
CA PHE A 267 10.05 -15.44 9.10
C PHE A 267 11.58 -15.44 9.14
N ALA A 268 12.20 -15.20 10.31
CA ALA A 268 13.63 -14.99 10.52
C ALA A 268 14.20 -13.86 9.64
N ALA A 269 13.47 -12.76 9.51
CA ALA A 269 13.79 -11.63 8.64
C ALA A 269 13.45 -10.30 9.33
N PRO A 270 14.23 -9.23 9.07
CA PRO A 270 13.89 -7.90 9.56
C PRO A 270 12.60 -7.39 8.92
N LEU A 271 11.75 -6.72 9.73
CA LEU A 271 10.50 -6.11 9.28
C LEU A 271 10.59 -4.60 9.37
N PHE A 272 10.40 -3.95 8.23
CA PHE A 272 10.31 -2.50 8.12
C PHE A 272 8.87 -2.05 7.88
N GLU A 273 8.52 -0.88 8.42
CA GLU A 273 7.30 -0.16 8.07
C GLU A 273 7.60 1.00 7.15
N ILE A 274 6.66 1.31 6.24
CA ILE A 274 6.64 2.54 5.47
C ILE A 274 5.48 3.41 5.94
N TYR A 275 5.78 4.69 6.18
CA TYR A 275 4.84 5.77 6.33
C TYR A 275 4.81 6.60 5.05
N GLY A 276 3.61 6.93 4.59
CA GLY A 276 3.38 7.77 3.43
C GLY A 276 1.90 8.04 3.18
N CYS A 277 1.64 8.87 2.20
CA CYS A 277 0.29 9.19 1.76
C CYS A 277 0.25 9.25 0.23
N THR A 278 -0.96 9.24 -0.34
CA THR A 278 -1.13 9.30 -1.81
C THR A 278 -0.54 10.59 -2.39
N GLU A 279 -0.64 11.68 -1.68
CA GLU A 279 -0.19 13.01 -2.04
C GLU A 279 1.34 13.06 -2.19
N ALA A 280 2.07 12.62 -1.17
CA ALA A 280 3.53 12.67 -1.10
C ALA A 280 4.21 11.40 -1.67
N GLY A 281 3.54 10.24 -1.64
CA GLY A 281 4.17 8.94 -1.79
C GLY A 281 4.78 8.49 -0.46
N GLN A 282 5.85 7.74 -0.51
CA GLN A 282 6.58 7.29 0.67
C GLN A 282 7.33 8.46 1.34
N VAL A 283 7.21 8.62 2.64
CA VAL A 283 7.82 9.71 3.40
C VAL A 283 8.93 9.22 4.33
N ALA A 284 8.67 8.12 5.05
CA ALA A 284 9.58 7.62 6.07
C ALA A 284 9.46 6.11 6.26
N THR A 285 10.43 5.54 6.95
CA THR A 285 10.43 4.14 7.36
C THR A 285 10.93 4.00 8.80
N ARG A 286 10.59 2.88 9.44
CA ARG A 286 11.16 2.46 10.71
C ARG A 286 11.25 0.94 10.77
N ARG A 287 12.06 0.42 11.70
CA ARG A 287 11.99 -0.96 12.15
C ARG A 287 11.34 -0.96 13.54
N THR A 288 10.08 -1.36 13.59
CA THR A 288 9.19 -1.20 14.76
C THR A 288 9.69 -1.87 16.02
N VAL A 289 10.44 -2.97 15.89
CA VAL A 289 11.06 -3.67 17.03
C VAL A 289 12.27 -2.93 17.61
N GLU A 290 12.88 -2.01 16.87
CA GLU A 290 14.07 -1.27 17.32
C GLU A 290 13.72 0.13 17.85
N ALA A 291 12.79 0.83 17.19
CA ALA A 291 12.47 2.21 17.54
C ALA A 291 11.01 2.57 17.27
N ALA A 292 10.50 3.52 18.06
CA ALA A 292 9.22 4.18 17.81
C ALA A 292 9.35 5.28 16.75
N ASP A 293 10.56 5.86 16.62
CA ASP A 293 10.82 6.97 15.72
C ASP A 293 10.82 6.51 14.26
N TRP A 294 10.18 7.32 13.43
CA TRP A 294 10.23 7.22 11.98
C TRP A 294 11.42 8.03 11.45
N ARG A 295 12.08 7.53 10.44
CA ARG A 295 13.19 8.23 9.77
C ARG A 295 12.77 8.54 8.32
N ALA A 296 12.80 9.81 7.96
CA ALA A 296 12.45 10.26 6.61
C ALA A 296 13.39 9.66 5.56
N PHE A 297 12.87 9.41 4.35
CA PHE A 297 13.67 8.93 3.22
C PHE A 297 14.75 9.94 2.83
N PRO A 298 15.85 9.50 2.18
CA PRO A 298 16.89 10.39 1.68
C PRO A 298 16.33 11.51 0.82
N GLY A 299 16.72 12.74 1.12
CA GLY A 299 16.28 13.94 0.40
C GLY A 299 14.90 14.48 0.79
N ILE A 300 14.08 13.76 1.57
CA ILE A 300 12.84 14.30 2.14
C ILE A 300 13.18 15.24 3.29
N ALA A 301 12.59 16.43 3.27
CA ALA A 301 12.63 17.40 4.35
C ALA A 301 11.23 17.55 4.97
N LEU A 302 11.18 17.56 6.29
CA LEU A 302 9.97 17.84 7.04
C LEU A 302 10.09 19.19 7.73
N ARG A 303 9.04 20.01 7.65
CA ARG A 303 8.94 21.27 8.39
C ARG A 303 7.55 21.43 9.01
N GLN A 304 7.44 22.25 10.03
CA GLN A 304 6.17 22.56 10.69
C GLN A 304 5.89 24.07 10.67
N ASP A 305 4.62 24.38 10.51
CA ASP A 305 4.06 25.72 10.70
C ASP A 305 2.67 25.62 11.37
N ASP A 306 1.93 26.74 11.43
CA ASP A 306 0.61 26.78 12.06
C ASP A 306 -0.43 25.88 11.37
N ALA A 307 -0.23 25.54 10.09
CA ALA A 307 -1.10 24.64 9.34
C ALA A 307 -0.82 23.16 9.63
N GLY A 308 0.38 22.80 10.12
CA GLY A 308 0.77 21.43 10.42
C GLY A 308 2.16 21.07 9.91
N THR A 309 2.35 19.78 9.60
CA THR A 309 3.62 19.26 9.10
C THR A 309 3.60 19.13 7.57
N TRP A 310 4.63 19.68 6.93
CA TRP A 310 4.84 19.61 5.49
C TRP A 310 5.99 18.66 5.15
N ALA A 311 5.81 17.89 4.08
CA ALA A 311 6.85 17.07 3.49
C ALA A 311 7.22 17.57 2.10
N GLY A 312 8.51 17.70 1.81
CA GLY A 312 9.00 18.14 0.51
C GLY A 312 10.41 17.64 0.23
N GLY A 313 10.91 17.91 -0.97
CA GLY A 313 12.25 17.47 -1.39
C GLY A 313 12.32 16.01 -1.85
N GLY A 314 13.48 15.56 -2.29
CA GLY A 314 13.70 14.22 -2.82
C GLY A 314 12.77 13.91 -4.00
N HIS A 315 11.89 12.94 -3.81
CA HIS A 315 10.86 12.56 -4.78
C HIS A 315 9.52 13.33 -4.60
N VAL A 316 9.34 14.04 -3.50
CA VAL A 316 8.18 14.93 -3.27
C VAL A 316 8.46 16.27 -3.94
N GLU A 317 8.04 16.40 -5.20
CA GLU A 317 8.41 17.53 -6.08
C GLU A 317 7.74 18.85 -5.67
N THR A 318 6.59 18.78 -5.03
CA THR A 318 5.87 19.92 -4.47
C THR A 318 5.60 19.61 -2.98
N GLU A 319 5.82 20.60 -2.11
CA GLU A 319 5.52 20.41 -0.69
C GLU A 319 4.06 20.00 -0.46
N VAL A 320 3.86 19.01 0.39
CA VAL A 320 2.56 18.43 0.73
C VAL A 320 2.31 18.60 2.22
N LEU A 321 1.17 19.16 2.58
CA LEU A 321 0.68 19.17 3.97
C LEU A 321 0.24 17.75 4.34
N LEU A 322 0.88 17.17 5.35
CA LEU A 322 0.53 15.85 5.86
C LEU A 322 -0.71 15.96 6.76
N ALA A 323 -1.64 15.03 6.58
CA ALA A 323 -2.86 14.97 7.39
C ALA A 323 -2.66 14.33 8.77
N ASP A 324 -1.40 14.10 9.15
CA ASP A 324 -1.04 13.39 10.36
C ASP A 324 -0.41 14.34 11.39
N VAL A 325 -0.63 14.05 12.67
CA VAL A 325 0.01 14.74 13.79
C VAL A 325 1.39 14.14 13.98
N ILE A 326 2.41 14.93 13.72
CA ILE A 326 3.81 14.55 13.74
C ILE A 326 4.56 15.39 14.76
N GLU A 327 5.38 14.77 15.58
CA GLU A 327 6.33 15.43 16.47
C GLU A 327 7.72 15.28 15.88
N LEU A 328 8.25 16.36 15.31
CA LEU A 328 9.60 16.37 14.74
C LEU A 328 10.64 16.19 15.84
N ARG A 329 11.66 15.40 15.53
CA ARG A 329 12.85 15.15 16.34
C ARG A 329 14.10 15.60 15.58
N ASP A 330 15.24 15.43 16.18
CA ASP A 330 16.53 15.69 15.53
C ASP A 330 16.81 14.70 14.38
N ASP A 331 17.74 15.02 13.51
CA ASP A 331 18.24 14.16 12.42
C ASP A 331 17.17 13.64 11.45
N ASN A 332 16.16 14.47 11.14
CA ASN A 332 15.07 14.13 10.21
C ASN A 332 14.29 12.87 10.64
N THR A 333 14.13 12.71 11.95
CA THR A 333 13.29 11.70 12.59
C THR A 333 12.05 12.33 13.22
N PHE A 334 11.02 11.51 13.49
CA PHE A 334 9.78 12.01 14.10
C PHE A 334 8.97 10.89 14.75
N LEU A 335 8.08 11.28 15.67
CA LEU A 335 7.02 10.42 16.18
C LEU A 335 5.70 10.70 15.44
N LEU A 336 4.99 9.64 15.13
CA LEU A 336 3.67 9.71 14.48
C LEU A 336 2.58 9.45 15.54
N HIS A 337 1.75 10.47 15.80
CA HIS A 337 0.69 10.43 16.82
C HIS A 337 -0.70 10.06 16.26
N GLY A 338 -0.84 9.95 14.94
CA GLY A 338 -2.09 9.64 14.24
C GLY A 338 -2.60 10.81 13.39
N ARG A 339 -3.81 10.69 12.84
CA ARG A 339 -4.36 11.70 11.94
C ARG A 339 -5.00 12.86 12.67
N THR A 340 -4.87 14.05 12.11
CA THR A 340 -5.54 15.27 12.62
C THR A 340 -7.05 15.09 12.66
N ALA A 341 -7.66 14.46 11.67
CA ALA A 341 -9.09 14.16 11.60
C ALA A 341 -9.55 13.07 12.60
N ASP A 342 -8.62 12.31 13.16
CA ASP A 342 -8.89 11.22 14.11
C ASP A 342 -8.60 11.63 15.56
N LEU A 343 -8.32 12.93 15.81
CA LEU A 343 -8.12 13.44 17.16
C LEU A 343 -9.43 13.37 17.96
N VAL A 344 -9.30 12.80 19.13
CA VAL A 344 -10.39 12.64 20.09
C VAL A 344 -10.13 13.56 21.29
N ASN A 345 -11.09 14.41 21.60
CA ASN A 345 -11.06 15.27 22.79
C ASN A 345 -12.28 14.94 23.66
N ILE A 346 -12.07 14.27 24.77
CA ILE A 346 -13.12 13.91 25.72
C ILE A 346 -12.73 14.42 27.08
N ALA A 347 -13.61 15.21 27.70
CA ALA A 347 -13.42 15.79 29.03
C ALA A 347 -12.08 16.55 29.19
N GLY A 348 -11.65 17.26 28.14
CA GLY A 348 -10.41 18.05 28.16
C GLY A 348 -9.14 17.22 27.96
N LYS A 349 -9.22 15.90 27.81
CA LYS A 349 -8.09 15.04 27.48
C LYS A 349 -8.06 14.72 25.99
N ARG A 350 -6.87 14.78 25.41
CA ARG A 350 -6.63 14.55 23.97
C ARG A 350 -5.91 13.24 23.71
N THR A 351 -6.37 12.52 22.71
CA THR A 351 -5.71 11.34 22.12
C THR A 351 -6.07 11.25 20.64
N SER A 352 -5.65 10.21 19.94
CA SER A 352 -6.11 9.89 18.58
C SER A 352 -6.74 8.51 18.52
N LEU A 353 -7.67 8.31 17.58
CA LEU A 353 -8.22 6.97 17.32
C LEU A 353 -7.10 5.99 16.95
N ALA A 354 -6.06 6.45 16.24
CA ALA A 354 -4.89 5.62 15.93
C ALA A 354 -4.16 5.11 17.18
N ASN A 355 -3.96 5.97 18.19
CA ASN A 355 -3.36 5.58 19.47
C ASN A 355 -4.24 4.59 20.24
N LEU A 356 -5.54 4.82 20.26
CA LEU A 356 -6.50 3.90 20.91
C LEU A 356 -6.52 2.54 20.19
N ASN A 357 -6.52 2.54 18.86
CA ASN A 357 -6.44 1.32 18.04
C ASN A 357 -5.12 0.57 18.26
N TYR A 358 -4.02 1.28 18.43
CA TYR A 358 -2.73 0.67 18.77
C TYR A 358 -2.81 -0.09 20.09
N HIS A 359 -3.33 0.52 21.14
CA HIS A 359 -3.48 -0.13 22.45
C HIS A 359 -4.43 -1.31 22.41
N LEU A 360 -5.55 -1.21 21.70
CA LEU A 360 -6.51 -2.29 21.51
C LEU A 360 -5.88 -3.49 20.79
N ASN A 361 -5.22 -3.23 19.67
CA ASN A 361 -4.59 -4.28 18.86
C ASN A 361 -3.27 -4.84 19.45
N SER A 362 -2.78 -4.23 20.54
CA SER A 362 -1.64 -4.74 21.31
C SER A 362 -2.06 -5.69 22.46
N ILE A 363 -3.34 -5.96 22.60
CA ILE A 363 -3.84 -6.95 23.58
C ILE A 363 -3.68 -8.33 22.97
N GLU A 364 -2.98 -9.21 23.68
CA GLU A 364 -2.79 -10.61 23.28
C GLU A 364 -4.16 -11.29 23.10
N GLY A 365 -4.36 -11.97 21.97
CA GLY A 365 -5.63 -12.60 21.60
C GLY A 365 -6.60 -11.69 20.82
N VAL A 366 -6.34 -10.39 20.68
CA VAL A 366 -7.05 -9.53 19.76
C VAL A 366 -6.48 -9.70 18.34
N ILE A 367 -7.31 -10.21 17.43
CA ILE A 367 -6.95 -10.39 16.02
C ILE A 367 -7.05 -9.08 15.27
N ASP A 368 -8.12 -8.32 15.50
CA ASP A 368 -8.35 -7.02 14.87
C ASP A 368 -9.29 -6.18 15.74
N GLY A 369 -9.08 -4.85 15.74
CA GLY A 369 -9.92 -3.96 16.52
C GLY A 369 -9.85 -2.51 16.02
N VAL A 370 -10.97 -1.80 16.18
CA VAL A 370 -11.09 -0.40 15.80
C VAL A 370 -11.94 0.37 16.80
N PHE A 371 -11.45 1.55 17.20
CA PHE A 371 -12.26 2.57 17.87
C PHE A 371 -12.94 3.45 16.83
N VAL A 372 -14.17 3.80 17.11
CA VAL A 372 -15.00 4.68 16.27
C VAL A 372 -15.56 5.79 17.13
N MET A 373 -15.48 7.02 16.61
CA MET A 373 -16.21 8.17 17.13
C MET A 373 -17.58 8.20 16.47
N PRO A 374 -18.68 8.02 17.19
CA PRO A 374 -20.02 8.23 16.62
C PRO A 374 -20.19 9.68 16.17
N GLU A 375 -21.03 9.91 15.15
CA GLU A 375 -21.42 11.26 14.76
C GLU A 375 -22.18 11.93 15.93
N GLU A 376 -21.90 13.23 16.14
CA GLU A 376 -22.54 14.02 17.22
C GLU A 376 -24.03 14.17 16.93
N ASN A 377 -24.85 13.47 17.67
CA ASN A 377 -26.29 13.64 17.69
C ASN A 377 -26.71 14.51 18.90
N GLY A 378 -26.56 15.83 18.77
CA GLY A 378 -27.09 16.78 19.76
C GLY A 378 -26.45 16.68 21.16
N ASP A 379 -27.11 17.14 22.22
CA ASP A 379 -26.64 17.32 23.60
C ASP A 379 -26.16 16.05 24.37
N SER A 380 -25.86 14.93 23.71
CA SER A 380 -25.40 13.72 24.38
C SER A 380 -23.88 13.68 24.53
N ILE A 381 -23.38 13.17 25.67
CA ILE A 381 -21.95 12.92 25.90
C ILE A 381 -21.44 11.95 24.83
N THR A 382 -20.59 12.43 23.93
CA THR A 382 -19.97 11.61 22.88
C THR A 382 -19.11 10.51 23.52
N ARG A 383 -19.43 9.25 23.24
CA ARG A 383 -18.72 8.08 23.76
C ARG A 383 -18.13 7.27 22.64
N LEU A 384 -16.87 6.87 22.78
CA LEU A 384 -16.21 6.00 21.84
C LEU A 384 -16.87 4.62 21.82
N THR A 385 -17.03 4.07 20.63
CA THR A 385 -17.39 2.66 20.40
C THR A 385 -16.16 1.91 19.94
N ALA A 386 -16.01 0.63 20.34
CA ALA A 386 -14.98 -0.23 19.76
C ALA A 386 -15.61 -1.50 19.19
N PHE A 387 -15.14 -1.90 18.01
CA PHE A 387 -15.45 -3.20 17.40
C PHE A 387 -14.21 -4.06 17.44
N VAL A 388 -14.33 -5.32 17.92
CA VAL A 388 -13.17 -6.18 18.20
C VAL A 388 -13.41 -7.59 17.70
N VAL A 389 -12.43 -8.11 16.97
CA VAL A 389 -12.33 -9.52 16.57
C VAL A 389 -11.36 -10.20 17.55
N ALA A 390 -11.87 -11.00 18.47
CA ALA A 390 -11.07 -11.71 19.46
C ALA A 390 -11.81 -12.98 19.91
N PRO A 391 -11.79 -14.05 19.12
CA PRO A 391 -12.63 -15.25 19.35
C PRO A 391 -12.32 -15.99 20.66
N THR A 392 -11.14 -15.77 21.25
CA THR A 392 -10.70 -16.43 22.49
C THR A 392 -10.84 -15.56 23.75
N LEU A 393 -11.24 -14.29 23.60
CA LEU A 393 -11.34 -13.34 24.71
C LEU A 393 -12.78 -12.89 24.96
N SER A 394 -13.10 -12.59 26.21
CA SER A 394 -14.35 -11.90 26.55
C SER A 394 -14.20 -10.39 26.43
N ALA A 395 -15.32 -9.68 26.21
CA ALA A 395 -15.34 -8.20 26.22
C ALA A 395 -14.83 -7.64 27.57
N GLU A 396 -15.11 -8.31 28.69
CA GLU A 396 -14.63 -7.93 30.02
C GLU A 396 -13.09 -8.01 30.11
N THR A 397 -12.49 -9.08 29.59
CA THR A 397 -11.03 -9.27 29.56
C THR A 397 -10.37 -8.13 28.77
N ILE A 398 -10.91 -7.79 27.61
CA ILE A 398 -10.40 -6.71 26.76
C ILE A 398 -10.55 -5.35 27.48
N MET A 399 -11.70 -5.08 28.10
CA MET A 399 -11.93 -3.86 28.86
C MET A 399 -10.97 -3.71 30.06
N ASN A 400 -10.66 -4.79 30.75
CA ASN A 400 -9.69 -4.81 31.85
C ASN A 400 -8.28 -4.51 31.34
N ALA A 401 -7.90 -5.11 30.21
CA ALA A 401 -6.62 -4.84 29.56
C ALA A 401 -6.50 -3.39 29.06
N LEU A 402 -7.57 -2.81 28.52
CA LEU A 402 -7.61 -1.40 28.10
C LEU A 402 -7.48 -0.45 29.29
N ARG A 403 -8.11 -0.72 30.43
CA ARG A 403 -7.98 0.10 31.66
C ARG A 403 -6.53 0.26 32.13
N GLN A 404 -5.66 -0.69 31.81
CA GLN A 404 -4.23 -0.62 32.15
C GLN A 404 -3.40 0.15 31.12
N ARG A 405 -3.95 0.47 29.92
CA ARG A 405 -3.21 0.99 28.79
C ARG A 405 -3.64 2.38 28.35
N ILE A 406 -4.92 2.75 28.56
CA ILE A 406 -5.49 4.03 28.16
C ILE A 406 -6.23 4.69 29.31
N ASP A 407 -6.35 6.02 29.25
CA ASP A 407 -7.11 6.77 30.23
C ASP A 407 -8.59 6.33 30.22
N THR A 408 -9.20 6.29 31.39
CA THR A 408 -10.58 5.79 31.59
C THR A 408 -11.63 6.58 30.80
N VAL A 409 -11.36 7.85 30.47
CA VAL A 409 -12.29 8.68 29.67
C VAL A 409 -12.42 8.16 28.22
N PHE A 410 -11.41 7.47 27.72
CA PHE A 410 -11.38 6.91 26.35
C PHE A 410 -11.83 5.46 26.28
N LEU A 411 -12.23 4.86 27.39
CA LEU A 411 -12.75 3.48 27.37
C LEU A 411 -14.02 3.40 26.51
N PRO A 412 -14.11 2.42 25.61
CA PRO A 412 -15.25 2.33 24.70
C PRO A 412 -16.53 1.94 25.42
N ARG A 413 -17.63 2.53 24.98
CA ARG A 413 -18.98 2.23 25.46
C ARG A 413 -19.99 2.42 24.33
N PRO A 414 -20.33 1.32 23.64
CA PRO A 414 -20.02 -0.10 23.92
C PRO A 414 -18.67 -0.59 23.34
N LEU A 415 -18.22 -1.75 23.84
CA LEU A 415 -17.26 -2.64 23.19
C LEU A 415 -18.04 -3.79 22.56
N CYS A 416 -17.95 -3.93 21.24
CA CYS A 416 -18.72 -4.88 20.45
C CYS A 416 -17.80 -5.97 19.89
N MET A 417 -18.09 -7.22 20.22
CA MET A 417 -17.41 -8.36 19.62
C MET A 417 -18.02 -8.64 18.24
N VAL A 418 -17.18 -8.79 17.23
CA VAL A 418 -17.57 -9.09 15.84
C VAL A 418 -16.71 -10.22 15.27
N ASP A 419 -17.25 -10.95 14.29
CA ASP A 419 -16.53 -12.05 13.65
C ASP A 419 -15.43 -11.54 12.71
N ALA A 420 -15.66 -10.39 12.03
CA ALA A 420 -14.70 -9.76 11.16
C ALA A 420 -14.96 -8.26 11.05
N LEU A 421 -13.91 -7.47 10.72
CA LEU A 421 -14.03 -6.07 10.33
C LEU A 421 -14.02 -5.95 8.79
N PRO A 422 -14.87 -5.08 8.19
CA PRO A 422 -15.01 -4.94 6.74
C PRO A 422 -13.84 -4.14 6.13
N ARG A 423 -12.66 -4.76 6.10
CA ARG A 423 -11.47 -4.16 5.51
C ARG A 423 -11.42 -4.42 4.01
N ASN A 424 -10.94 -3.42 3.26
CA ASN A 424 -10.70 -3.57 1.83
C ASN A 424 -9.42 -4.38 1.54
N ALA A 425 -9.14 -4.62 0.26
CA ALA A 425 -7.97 -5.40 -0.20
C ALA A 425 -6.60 -4.82 0.21
N THR A 426 -6.55 -3.57 0.69
CA THR A 426 -5.34 -2.93 1.22
C THR A 426 -5.30 -2.93 2.75
N GLY A 427 -6.26 -3.61 3.40
CA GLY A 427 -6.37 -3.65 4.86
C GLY A 427 -6.94 -2.36 5.49
N LYS A 428 -7.32 -1.36 4.69
CA LYS A 428 -7.98 -0.15 5.19
C LYS A 428 -9.44 -0.42 5.48
N LEU A 429 -9.96 0.25 6.51
CA LEU A 429 -11.36 0.20 6.90
C LEU A 429 -12.09 1.42 6.30
N PRO A 430 -12.96 1.25 5.27
CA PRO A 430 -13.66 2.35 4.64
C PRO A 430 -14.61 3.04 5.63
N ARG A 431 -14.72 4.37 5.58
CA ARG A 431 -15.62 5.15 6.46
C ARG A 431 -17.08 4.69 6.33
N GLN A 432 -17.54 4.42 5.12
CA GLN A 432 -18.89 3.95 4.87
C GLN A 432 -19.16 2.59 5.57
N ALA A 433 -18.23 1.66 5.49
CA ALA A 433 -18.36 0.36 6.15
C ALA A 433 -18.36 0.47 7.69
N LEU A 434 -17.60 1.44 8.24
CA LEU A 434 -17.65 1.78 9.67
C LEU A 434 -19.01 2.37 10.06
N HIS A 435 -19.55 3.27 9.25
CA HIS A 435 -20.86 3.88 9.48
C HIS A 435 -21.97 2.83 9.48
N GLU A 436 -21.93 1.87 8.53
CA GLU A 436 -22.86 0.74 8.48
C GLU A 436 -22.77 -0.15 9.74
N LEU A 437 -21.55 -0.42 10.26
CA LEU A 437 -21.38 -1.17 11.51
C LEU A 437 -22.00 -0.43 12.70
N VAL A 438 -21.80 0.86 12.81
CA VAL A 438 -22.38 1.71 13.89
C VAL A 438 -23.91 1.76 13.77
N THR A 439 -24.44 1.94 12.57
CA THR A 439 -25.88 1.99 12.31
C THR A 439 -26.57 0.66 12.65
N ASN A 440 -25.95 -0.46 12.24
CA ASN A 440 -26.45 -1.79 12.56
C ASN A 440 -26.46 -2.09 14.07
N LEU A 441 -25.48 -1.52 14.79
CA LEU A 441 -25.44 -1.63 16.25
C LEU A 441 -26.59 -0.86 16.89
N ALA A 442 -26.84 0.37 16.45
CA ALA A 442 -27.93 1.19 16.96
C ALA A 442 -29.30 0.54 16.71
N ALA A 443 -29.50 -0.10 15.54
CA ALA A 443 -30.71 -0.84 15.22
C ALA A 443 -30.93 -2.12 16.05
N ARG A 444 -29.86 -2.69 16.64
CA ARG A 444 -29.98 -3.88 17.54
C ARG A 444 -30.16 -3.51 19.00
N ALA A 445 -29.90 -2.27 19.37
CA ALA A 445 -29.98 -1.78 20.76
C ALA A 445 -31.33 -1.06 21.05
N GLY A 446 -32.15 -0.74 20.03
CA GLY A 446 -33.53 -0.22 20.13
C GLY A 446 -34.55 -1.31 19.84
#